data_ff4e3361fa168b6b5c24d13f5750f1fa
#
_entry.id   ff4e3361fa168b6b5c24d13f5750f1fa
#
_cell.length_a   1.000
_cell.length_b   1.000
_cell.length_c   1.000
_cell.angle_alpha   90.00
_cell.angle_beta   90.00
_cell.angle_gamma   90.00
#
_symmetry.space_group_name_H-M   'P 1'
#
loop_
_entity.id
_entity.type
_entity.pdbx_description
1 polymer ?
#
loop_
_entity_poly.entity_id
_entity_poly.type
_entity_poly.pdbx_seq_one_letter_code
_entity_poly.pdbx_strand_id
1 'polypeptide(L)'
;MKHGKHYVDAAKLVDSTKLYEVNEALELACKTASAKFDETVELHVRLGVDGRHADQQVRGAVVLPNGTGKTVRVCAIAKGAAAAAAEAAGADIVGDDELIAKIAGGFMDFDVVVTTPDMMGRVGRLGKVLGPRGLMPNPKAGTVASDLGKAVSEAKAGKIEYRLDKQNIIHVPVGKASFGAEKLYTNLDTVMSAIAKAKPAAAKGTYFKSATIATTMGPGIRLNTLKYGV
;
A
#
# COMPACT_ATOMS: atom_id res chain seq x y z
N MET A 1 3.30 -21.15 19.92
CA MET A 1 4.49 -20.29 20.02
C MET A 1 4.37 -19.41 21.25
N LYS A 2 5.43 -19.19 22.04
CA LYS A 2 5.39 -18.25 23.18
C LYS A 2 5.66 -16.84 22.62
N HIS A 3 4.73 -15.91 22.84
CA HIS A 3 4.92 -14.50 22.49
C HIS A 3 5.87 -13.80 23.47
N GLY A 4 6.54 -12.74 23.01
CA GLY A 4 7.37 -11.88 23.85
C GLY A 4 6.55 -11.11 24.90
N LYS A 5 7.19 -10.66 25.98
CA LYS A 5 6.50 -9.97 27.10
C LYS A 5 5.73 -8.75 26.63
N HIS A 6 6.33 -7.87 25.82
CA HIS A 6 5.67 -6.66 25.29
C HIS A 6 4.40 -6.98 24.49
N TYR A 7 4.43 -8.02 23.65
CA TYR A 7 3.24 -8.45 22.92
C TYR A 7 2.13 -8.95 23.85
N VAL A 8 2.49 -9.73 24.88
CA VAL A 8 1.52 -10.23 25.86
C VAL A 8 0.87 -9.09 26.64
N ASP A 9 1.65 -8.06 27.00
CA ASP A 9 1.12 -6.89 27.71
C ASP A 9 0.23 -6.04 26.80
N ALA A 10 0.61 -5.83 25.54
CA ALA A 10 -0.22 -5.16 24.54
C ALA A 10 -1.52 -5.94 24.26
N ALA A 11 -1.45 -7.27 24.16
CA ALA A 11 -2.61 -8.13 23.92
C ALA A 11 -3.65 -8.10 25.06
N LYS A 12 -3.26 -7.81 26.29
CA LYS A 12 -4.20 -7.64 27.42
C LYS A 12 -5.12 -6.43 27.25
N LEU A 13 -4.70 -5.43 26.49
CA LEU A 13 -5.47 -4.20 26.21
C LEU A 13 -6.53 -4.40 25.13
N VAL A 14 -6.43 -5.48 24.35
CA VAL A 14 -7.29 -5.73 23.19
C VAL A 14 -8.17 -6.95 23.45
N ASP A 15 -9.48 -6.77 23.43
CA ASP A 15 -10.43 -7.89 23.44
C ASP A 15 -10.59 -8.43 22.01
N SER A 16 -10.12 -9.64 21.78
CA SER A 16 -10.17 -10.31 20.47
C SER A 16 -11.58 -10.65 19.98
N THR A 17 -12.57 -10.64 20.88
CA THR A 17 -13.98 -10.96 20.57
C THR A 17 -14.78 -9.73 20.18
N LYS A 18 -14.37 -8.54 20.61
CA LYS A 18 -15.04 -7.27 20.35
C LYS A 18 -14.73 -6.77 18.93
N LEU A 19 -15.76 -6.19 18.29
CA LEU A 19 -15.60 -5.38 17.09
C LEU A 19 -15.52 -3.91 17.52
N TYR A 20 -14.41 -3.27 17.26
CA TYR A 20 -14.14 -1.90 17.67
C TYR A 20 -14.57 -0.90 16.60
N GLU A 21 -15.04 0.25 17.04
CA GLU A 21 -15.20 1.40 16.15
C GLU A 21 -13.84 1.91 15.69
N VAL A 22 -13.77 2.50 14.49
CA VAL A 22 -12.50 2.87 13.83
C VAL A 22 -11.63 3.78 14.70
N ASN A 23 -12.22 4.79 15.33
CA ASN A 23 -11.48 5.72 16.20
C ASN A 23 -10.90 5.01 17.43
N GLU A 24 -11.74 4.21 18.13
CA GLU A 24 -11.31 3.42 19.29
C GLU A 24 -10.18 2.44 18.92
N ALA A 25 -10.30 1.79 17.77
CA ALA A 25 -9.29 0.85 17.29
C ALA A 25 -7.95 1.53 16.97
N LEU A 26 -7.99 2.73 16.37
CA LEU A 26 -6.77 3.47 16.05
C LEU A 26 -6.08 4.02 17.30
N GLU A 27 -6.84 4.50 18.29
CA GLU A 27 -6.28 4.89 19.59
C GLU A 27 -5.63 3.70 20.29
N LEU A 28 -6.29 2.54 20.28
CA LEU A 28 -5.75 1.30 20.81
C LEU A 28 -4.48 0.87 20.06
N ALA A 29 -4.48 0.95 18.73
CA ALA A 29 -3.30 0.64 17.91
C ALA A 29 -2.11 1.53 18.30
N CYS A 30 -2.31 2.83 18.45
CA CYS A 30 -1.27 3.75 18.90
C CYS A 30 -0.78 3.42 20.34
N LYS A 31 -1.67 3.02 21.26
CA LYS A 31 -1.32 2.63 22.63
C LYS A 31 -0.57 1.31 22.70
N THR A 32 -0.84 0.38 21.79
CA THR A 32 -0.21 -0.95 21.72
C THR A 32 1.12 -0.96 20.95
N ALA A 33 1.46 0.13 20.26
CA ALA A 33 2.75 0.31 19.61
C ALA A 33 3.86 0.50 20.67
N SER A 34 4.55 -0.56 21.02
CA SER A 34 5.52 -0.61 22.12
C SER A 34 6.97 -0.72 21.67
N ALA A 35 7.24 -0.78 20.36
CA ALA A 35 8.58 -0.91 19.83
C ALA A 35 9.40 0.40 20.00
N LYS A 36 10.73 0.25 19.96
CA LYS A 36 11.66 1.40 20.03
C LYS A 36 11.77 2.20 18.72
N PHE A 37 11.07 1.79 17.69
CA PHE A 37 10.99 2.47 16.38
C PHE A 37 9.55 2.88 16.10
N ASP A 38 9.34 3.80 15.19
CA ASP A 38 8.01 4.24 14.78
C ASP A 38 7.32 3.13 13.98
N GLU A 39 6.40 2.42 14.64
CA GLU A 39 5.68 1.29 14.06
C GLU A 39 4.76 1.73 12.92
N THR A 40 4.64 0.90 11.89
CA THR A 40 3.66 1.11 10.82
C THR A 40 2.31 0.55 11.27
N VAL A 41 1.26 1.33 11.07
CA VAL A 41 -0.12 0.89 11.25
C VAL A 41 -0.61 0.34 9.90
N GLU A 42 -1.04 -0.92 9.89
CA GLU A 42 -1.47 -1.64 8.71
C GLU A 42 -2.95 -2.02 8.83
N LEU A 43 -3.64 -1.98 7.69
CA LEU A 43 -5.02 -2.40 7.54
C LEU A 43 -5.06 -3.69 6.73
N HIS A 44 -5.75 -4.69 7.25
CA HIS A 44 -5.97 -5.98 6.62
C HIS A 44 -7.46 -6.18 6.41
N VAL A 45 -7.91 -6.27 5.17
CA VAL A 45 -9.32 -6.37 4.81
C VAL A 45 -9.58 -7.66 4.06
N ARG A 46 -10.39 -8.54 4.62
CA ARG A 46 -10.85 -9.74 3.95
C ARG A 46 -12.11 -9.45 3.18
N LEU A 47 -12.07 -9.70 1.87
CA LEU A 47 -13.18 -9.46 0.96
C LEU A 47 -13.98 -10.73 0.66
N GLY A 48 -15.25 -10.55 0.33
CA GLY A 48 -16.16 -11.60 -0.13
C GLY A 48 -16.10 -11.82 -1.64
N VAL A 49 -14.89 -11.96 -2.19
CA VAL A 49 -14.63 -12.20 -3.61
C VAL A 49 -13.86 -13.50 -3.78
N ASP A 50 -13.82 -14.05 -4.99
CA ASP A 50 -12.93 -15.17 -5.35
C ASP A 50 -11.79 -14.66 -6.24
N GLY A 51 -10.61 -14.48 -5.64
CA GLY A 51 -9.40 -14.00 -6.32
C GLY A 51 -8.82 -14.95 -7.38
N ARG A 52 -9.39 -16.15 -7.57
CA ARG A 52 -9.01 -17.05 -8.67
C ARG A 52 -9.57 -16.58 -10.00
N HIS A 53 -10.69 -15.86 -9.98
CA HIS A 53 -11.33 -15.31 -11.17
C HIS A 53 -10.78 -13.92 -11.47
N ALA A 54 -10.38 -13.70 -12.72
CA ALA A 54 -9.77 -12.45 -13.16
C ALA A 54 -10.73 -11.24 -13.04
N ASP A 55 -12.03 -11.47 -13.17
CA ASP A 55 -13.12 -10.49 -13.04
C ASP A 55 -13.42 -10.10 -11.58
N GLN A 56 -12.95 -10.90 -10.62
CA GLN A 56 -13.09 -10.64 -9.18
C GLN A 56 -11.78 -10.18 -8.51
N GLN A 57 -10.75 -9.98 -9.30
CA GLN A 57 -9.47 -9.44 -8.81
C GLN A 57 -9.60 -7.96 -8.46
N VAL A 58 -9.42 -7.64 -7.19
CA VAL A 58 -9.41 -6.25 -6.69
C VAL A 58 -7.96 -5.75 -6.62
N ARG A 59 -7.65 -4.73 -7.41
CA ARG A 59 -6.36 -4.07 -7.45
C ARG A 59 -6.53 -2.61 -7.81
N GLY A 60 -5.82 -1.74 -7.12
CA GLY A 60 -5.84 -0.31 -7.39
C GLY A 60 -4.73 0.43 -6.68
N ALA A 61 -4.75 1.73 -6.78
CA ALA A 61 -3.88 2.62 -6.05
C ALA A 61 -4.68 3.78 -5.47
N VAL A 62 -4.23 4.30 -4.36
CA VAL A 62 -4.82 5.46 -3.69
C VAL A 62 -3.71 6.33 -3.12
N VAL A 63 -3.89 7.65 -3.20
CA VAL A 63 -2.99 8.61 -2.56
C VAL A 63 -3.54 8.91 -1.17
N LEU A 64 -2.71 8.72 -0.15
CA LEU A 64 -3.09 9.00 1.23
C LEU A 64 -2.98 10.48 1.53
N PRO A 65 -4.02 11.13 2.09
CA PRO A 65 -3.99 12.57 2.38
C PRO A 65 -2.84 12.99 3.30
N ASN A 66 -2.48 12.15 4.27
CA ASN A 66 -1.38 12.39 5.21
C ASN A 66 -0.10 11.62 4.86
N GLY A 67 -0.03 11.01 3.67
CA GLY A 67 1.08 10.15 3.25
C GLY A 67 1.21 8.88 4.09
N THR A 68 2.30 8.15 3.87
CA THR A 68 2.62 6.90 4.60
C THR A 68 3.61 7.10 5.75
N GLY A 69 4.25 8.27 5.86
CA GLY A 69 5.35 8.54 6.80
C GLY A 69 6.68 7.85 6.41
N LYS A 70 6.77 7.31 5.20
CA LYS A 70 8.01 6.76 4.64
C LYS A 70 8.51 7.69 3.53
N THR A 71 9.78 8.05 3.57
CA THR A 71 10.42 8.72 2.43
C THR A 71 10.64 7.70 1.32
N VAL A 72 9.94 7.88 0.19
CA VAL A 72 9.97 6.97 -0.95
C VAL A 72 11.01 7.44 -1.95
N ARG A 73 11.94 6.57 -2.32
CA ARG A 73 12.91 6.82 -3.40
C ARG A 73 12.30 6.36 -4.72
N VAL A 74 12.08 7.32 -5.61
CA VAL A 74 11.41 7.09 -6.89
C VAL A 74 12.44 6.98 -8.01
N CYS A 75 12.41 5.86 -8.72
CA CYS A 75 13.19 5.58 -9.92
C CYS A 75 12.32 5.79 -11.16
N ALA A 76 12.66 6.76 -12.01
CA ALA A 76 11.95 7.04 -13.25
C ALA A 76 12.73 6.51 -14.46
N ILE A 77 12.10 5.64 -15.25
CA ILE A 77 12.68 5.09 -16.48
C ILE A 77 11.97 5.72 -17.67
N ALA A 78 12.64 6.69 -18.29
CA ALA A 78 12.06 7.47 -19.39
C ALA A 78 13.13 8.06 -20.29
N LYS A 79 12.70 8.63 -21.45
CA LYS A 79 13.56 9.32 -22.42
C LYS A 79 13.08 10.75 -22.66
N GLY A 80 14.04 11.62 -22.97
CA GLY A 80 13.77 12.98 -23.46
C GLY A 80 12.96 13.82 -22.47
N ALA A 81 11.89 14.47 -22.95
CA ALA A 81 11.08 15.39 -22.17
C ALA A 81 10.42 14.74 -20.93
N ALA A 82 10.06 13.45 -21.01
CA ALA A 82 9.46 12.74 -19.88
C ALA A 82 10.48 12.50 -18.74
N ALA A 83 11.76 12.30 -19.08
CA ALA A 83 12.84 12.20 -18.10
C ALA A 83 13.04 13.55 -17.38
N ALA A 84 13.11 14.66 -18.13
CA ALA A 84 13.24 16.01 -17.57
C ALA A 84 12.02 16.37 -16.66
N ALA A 85 10.80 15.97 -17.07
CA ALA A 85 9.61 16.18 -16.24
C ALA A 85 9.67 15.37 -14.92
N ALA A 86 10.21 14.15 -14.96
CA ALA A 86 10.40 13.32 -13.76
C ALA A 86 11.45 13.92 -12.82
N GLU A 87 12.56 14.45 -13.34
CA GLU A 87 13.59 15.15 -12.56
C GLU A 87 13.03 16.41 -11.91
N ALA A 88 12.30 17.22 -12.68
CA ALA A 88 11.66 18.44 -12.16
C ALA A 88 10.64 18.15 -11.05
N ALA A 89 9.95 17.00 -11.12
CA ALA A 89 9.03 16.51 -10.08
C ALA A 89 9.75 15.89 -8.87
N GLY A 90 11.09 15.81 -8.91
CA GLY A 90 11.91 15.34 -7.80
C GLY A 90 12.14 13.83 -7.76
N ALA A 91 12.14 13.13 -8.90
CA ALA A 91 12.57 11.74 -8.93
C ALA A 91 14.03 11.63 -8.44
N ASP A 92 14.32 10.59 -7.65
CA ASP A 92 15.65 10.43 -7.05
C ASP A 92 16.65 9.83 -8.04
N ILE A 93 16.14 9.00 -8.93
CA ILE A 93 16.94 8.32 -9.97
C ILE A 93 16.16 8.44 -11.28
N VAL A 94 16.80 9.01 -12.29
CA VAL A 94 16.22 9.11 -13.65
C VAL A 94 17.22 8.54 -14.66
N GLY A 95 16.72 7.80 -15.61
CA GLY A 95 17.55 7.24 -16.67
C GLY A 95 16.76 6.46 -17.70
N ASP A 96 17.50 5.98 -18.70
CA ASP A 96 16.94 5.21 -19.81
C ASP A 96 17.54 3.78 -19.87
N ASP A 97 18.06 3.40 -21.01
CA ASP A 97 18.62 2.06 -21.25
C ASP A 97 19.81 1.72 -20.34
N GLU A 98 20.61 2.73 -19.96
CA GLU A 98 21.73 2.54 -19.03
C GLU A 98 21.22 2.17 -17.63
N LEU A 99 20.15 2.81 -17.18
CA LEU A 99 19.53 2.50 -15.91
C LEU A 99 18.92 1.10 -15.92
N ILE A 100 18.28 0.70 -17.02
CA ILE A 100 17.78 -0.67 -17.22
C ILE A 100 18.94 -1.69 -17.09
N ALA A 101 20.09 -1.41 -17.69
CA ALA A 101 21.27 -2.27 -17.59
C ALA A 101 21.81 -2.35 -16.15
N LYS A 102 21.85 -1.22 -15.42
CA LYS A 102 22.24 -1.19 -14.00
C LYS A 102 21.29 -2.01 -13.13
N ILE A 103 19.98 -1.89 -13.33
CA ILE A 103 18.97 -2.66 -12.60
C ILE A 103 19.10 -4.17 -12.91
N ALA A 104 19.35 -4.53 -14.17
CA ALA A 104 19.63 -5.91 -14.57
C ALA A 104 20.88 -6.46 -13.87
N GLY A 105 21.89 -5.61 -13.65
CA GLY A 105 23.11 -5.91 -12.89
C GLY A 105 22.93 -5.99 -11.36
N GLY A 106 21.71 -5.75 -10.86
CA GLY A 106 21.39 -5.88 -9.43
C GLY A 106 21.25 -4.57 -8.65
N PHE A 107 21.31 -3.41 -9.32
CA PHE A 107 21.03 -2.12 -8.68
C PHE A 107 19.56 -2.00 -8.29
N MET A 108 19.27 -1.82 -7.00
CA MET A 108 17.90 -1.84 -6.44
C MET A 108 17.70 -0.81 -5.34
N ASP A 109 18.41 0.32 -5.40
CA ASP A 109 18.38 1.34 -4.36
C ASP A 109 17.23 2.35 -4.57
N PHE A 110 16.02 1.81 -4.74
CA PHE A 110 14.77 2.55 -4.93
C PHE A 110 13.59 1.76 -4.37
N ASP A 111 12.49 2.47 -4.07
CA ASP A 111 11.28 1.90 -3.47
C ASP A 111 10.12 1.83 -4.47
N VAL A 112 10.10 2.68 -5.49
CA VAL A 112 9.05 2.71 -6.53
C VAL A 112 9.70 2.93 -7.89
N VAL A 113 9.22 2.22 -8.92
CA VAL A 113 9.61 2.44 -10.31
C VAL A 113 8.44 3.04 -11.08
N VAL A 114 8.66 4.16 -11.74
CA VAL A 114 7.73 4.78 -12.69
C VAL A 114 8.31 4.77 -14.09
N THR A 115 7.47 4.58 -15.10
CA THR A 115 7.93 4.51 -16.49
C THR A 115 6.88 5.01 -17.48
N THR A 116 7.31 5.39 -18.67
CA THR A 116 6.41 5.67 -19.79
C THR A 116 5.94 4.38 -20.46
N PRO A 117 4.76 4.37 -21.11
CA PRO A 117 4.28 3.20 -21.86
C PRO A 117 5.28 2.72 -22.93
N ASP A 118 5.99 3.64 -23.58
CA ASP A 118 6.98 3.33 -24.63
C ASP A 118 8.18 2.53 -24.12
N MET A 119 8.59 2.80 -22.87
CA MET A 119 9.72 2.09 -22.24
C MET A 119 9.31 0.75 -21.62
N MET A 120 8.00 0.51 -21.46
CA MET A 120 7.49 -0.70 -20.78
C MET A 120 7.94 -1.99 -21.45
N GLY A 121 8.08 -2.02 -22.78
CA GLY A 121 8.61 -3.18 -23.52
C GLY A 121 10.04 -3.56 -23.12
N ARG A 122 10.87 -2.56 -22.78
CA ARG A 122 12.25 -2.74 -22.32
C ARG A 122 12.30 -3.09 -20.83
N VAL A 123 11.52 -2.38 -20.03
CA VAL A 123 11.36 -2.64 -18.57
C VAL A 123 10.79 -4.04 -18.32
N GLY A 124 9.98 -4.56 -19.24
CA GLY A 124 9.43 -5.92 -19.20
C GLY A 124 10.49 -7.01 -19.05
N ARG A 125 11.70 -6.79 -19.60
CA ARG A 125 12.85 -7.72 -19.47
C ARG A 125 13.34 -7.82 -18.02
N LEU A 126 13.10 -6.79 -17.21
CA LEU A 126 13.46 -6.77 -15.78
C LEU A 126 12.43 -7.50 -14.89
N GLY A 127 11.38 -8.08 -15.48
CA GLY A 127 10.31 -8.75 -14.73
C GLY A 127 10.79 -9.84 -13.78
N LYS A 128 11.88 -10.56 -14.12
CA LYS A 128 12.50 -11.56 -13.25
C LYS A 128 13.18 -10.95 -12.01
N VAL A 129 13.59 -9.69 -12.08
CA VAL A 129 14.30 -8.97 -11.00
C VAL A 129 13.34 -8.12 -10.20
N LEU A 130 12.49 -7.32 -10.86
CA LEU A 130 11.54 -6.41 -10.22
C LEU A 130 10.27 -7.12 -9.72
N GLY A 131 9.81 -8.18 -10.43
CA GLY A 131 8.56 -8.88 -10.12
C GLY A 131 8.52 -9.47 -8.71
N PRO A 132 9.51 -10.29 -8.29
CA PRO A 132 9.52 -10.89 -6.95
C PRO A 132 9.57 -9.87 -5.82
N ARG A 133 10.06 -8.66 -6.08
CA ARG A 133 10.16 -7.56 -5.11
C ARG A 133 8.94 -6.64 -5.12
N GLY A 134 7.97 -6.87 -6.02
CA GLY A 134 6.79 -6.02 -6.15
C GLY A 134 7.07 -4.64 -6.77
N LEU A 135 8.23 -4.43 -7.38
CA LEU A 135 8.67 -3.15 -7.95
C LEU A 135 8.33 -2.99 -9.45
N MET A 136 7.68 -4.00 -10.04
CA MET A 136 7.35 -3.97 -11.46
C MET A 136 6.27 -2.92 -11.74
N PRO A 137 6.52 -1.94 -12.63
CA PRO A 137 5.55 -0.93 -12.99
C PRO A 137 4.27 -1.54 -13.56
N ASN A 138 3.12 -0.93 -13.23
CA ASN A 138 1.81 -1.41 -13.66
C ASN A 138 0.86 -0.23 -13.97
N PRO A 139 0.16 -0.24 -15.12
CA PRO A 139 -0.82 0.79 -15.45
C PRO A 139 -1.95 0.93 -14.42
N LYS A 140 -2.42 -0.20 -13.83
CA LYS A 140 -3.48 -0.18 -12.81
C LYS A 140 -3.04 0.47 -11.49
N ALA A 141 -1.75 0.44 -11.18
CA ALA A 141 -1.16 1.15 -10.04
C ALA A 141 -0.81 2.61 -10.39
N GLY A 142 -0.93 3.00 -11.66
CA GLY A 142 -0.58 4.33 -12.15
C GLY A 142 0.92 4.62 -12.08
N THR A 143 1.76 3.57 -12.11
CA THR A 143 3.22 3.66 -12.19
C THR A 143 3.72 3.58 -13.63
N VAL A 144 2.84 3.28 -14.59
CA VAL A 144 3.04 3.45 -16.02
C VAL A 144 2.13 4.58 -16.48
N ALA A 145 2.69 5.73 -16.77
CA ALA A 145 1.96 6.93 -17.15
C ALA A 145 2.67 7.72 -18.25
N SER A 146 1.91 8.43 -19.07
CA SER A 146 2.46 9.38 -20.04
C SER A 146 2.99 10.66 -19.37
N ASP A 147 2.34 11.07 -18.26
CA ASP A 147 2.80 12.18 -17.42
C ASP A 147 3.56 11.63 -16.19
N LEU A 148 4.88 11.56 -16.32
CA LEU A 148 5.74 11.10 -15.23
C LEU A 148 5.89 12.11 -14.11
N GLY A 149 5.79 13.41 -14.41
CA GLY A 149 5.85 14.44 -13.36
C GLY A 149 4.75 14.24 -12.32
N LYS A 150 3.53 14.02 -12.77
CA LYS A 150 2.40 13.71 -11.91
C LYS A 150 2.58 12.37 -11.17
N ALA A 151 3.01 11.32 -11.88
CA ALA A 151 3.22 10.01 -11.27
C ALA A 151 4.27 10.02 -10.15
N VAL A 152 5.37 10.76 -10.33
CA VAL A 152 6.42 10.97 -9.31
C VAL A 152 5.88 11.75 -8.11
N SER A 153 5.17 12.86 -8.36
CA SER A 153 4.57 13.68 -7.31
C SER A 153 3.58 12.87 -6.45
N GLU A 154 2.72 12.08 -7.06
CA GLU A 154 1.78 11.20 -6.37
C GLU A 154 2.51 10.11 -5.56
N ALA A 155 3.56 9.50 -6.12
CA ALA A 155 4.36 8.50 -5.42
C ALA A 155 5.02 9.10 -4.16
N LYS A 156 5.56 10.30 -4.25
CA LYS A 156 6.15 11.04 -3.11
C LYS A 156 5.12 11.54 -2.11
N ALA A 157 3.90 11.85 -2.58
CA ALA A 157 2.78 12.23 -1.71
C ALA A 157 2.24 11.05 -0.87
N GLY A 158 2.73 9.82 -1.10
CA GLY A 158 2.29 8.64 -0.35
C GLY A 158 1.22 7.82 -1.06
N LYS A 159 1.34 7.68 -2.36
CA LYS A 159 0.53 6.74 -3.15
C LYS A 159 0.85 5.32 -2.73
N ILE A 160 -0.18 4.58 -2.33
CA ILE A 160 -0.09 3.16 -2.01
C ILE A 160 -0.81 2.33 -3.06
N GLU A 161 -0.29 1.15 -3.34
CA GLU A 161 -0.96 0.14 -4.15
C GLU A 161 -1.61 -0.89 -3.23
N TYR A 162 -2.84 -1.31 -3.56
CA TYR A 162 -3.50 -2.42 -2.91
C TYR A 162 -3.82 -3.52 -3.93
N ARG A 163 -3.65 -4.75 -3.50
CA ARG A 163 -3.89 -5.93 -4.31
C ARG A 163 -4.45 -7.05 -3.45
N LEU A 164 -5.44 -7.76 -4.00
CA LEU A 164 -5.99 -8.97 -3.40
C LEU A 164 -4.95 -10.10 -3.42
N ASP A 165 -4.77 -10.76 -2.28
CA ASP A 165 -3.92 -11.94 -2.15
C ASP A 165 -4.69 -13.24 -2.50
N LYS A 166 -4.02 -14.39 -2.36
CA LYS A 166 -4.62 -15.71 -2.61
C LYS A 166 -5.68 -16.12 -1.57
N GLN A 167 -5.72 -15.44 -0.42
CA GLN A 167 -6.68 -15.68 0.66
C GLN A 167 -7.84 -14.68 0.64
N ASN A 168 -7.91 -13.86 -0.41
CA ASN A 168 -8.88 -12.80 -0.60
C ASN A 168 -8.77 -11.69 0.46
N ILE A 169 -7.53 -11.38 0.86
CA ILE A 169 -7.21 -10.33 1.80
C ILE A 169 -6.41 -9.24 1.09
N ILE A 170 -6.71 -7.99 1.41
CA ILE A 170 -5.92 -6.82 1.03
C ILE A 170 -5.12 -6.39 2.27
N HIS A 171 -3.84 -6.16 2.09
CA HIS A 171 -2.91 -5.68 3.11
C HIS A 171 -2.35 -4.34 2.66
N VAL A 172 -2.56 -3.28 3.45
CA VAL A 172 -2.11 -1.92 3.10
C VAL A 172 -1.61 -1.17 4.33
N PRO A 173 -0.50 -0.42 4.22
CA PRO A 173 -0.07 0.50 5.25
C PRO A 173 -1.00 1.74 5.25
N VAL A 174 -1.40 2.18 6.44
CA VAL A 174 -2.24 3.37 6.63
C VAL A 174 -1.40 4.57 7.05
N GLY A 175 -0.29 4.33 7.76
CA GLY A 175 0.62 5.36 8.22
C GLY A 175 1.51 4.87 9.36
N LYS A 176 2.12 5.81 10.06
CA LYS A 176 2.97 5.56 11.22
C LYS A 176 2.20 5.79 12.52
N ALA A 177 2.54 5.08 13.59
CA ALA A 177 1.93 5.25 14.90
C ALA A 177 2.08 6.68 15.42
N SER A 178 3.17 7.35 15.06
CA SER A 178 3.45 8.77 15.38
C SER A 178 2.46 9.76 14.75
N PHE A 179 1.68 9.37 13.75
CA PHE A 179 0.67 10.25 13.13
C PHE A 179 -0.49 10.58 14.07
N GLY A 180 -0.75 9.71 15.04
CA GLY A 180 -1.93 9.82 15.91
C GLY A 180 -3.22 9.36 15.23
N ALA A 181 -4.25 9.13 16.05
CA ALA A 181 -5.51 8.53 15.61
C ALA A 181 -6.24 9.34 14.52
N GLU A 182 -6.24 10.67 14.58
CA GLU A 182 -6.97 11.53 13.62
C GLU A 182 -6.45 11.42 12.19
N LYS A 183 -5.11 11.53 12.01
CA LYS A 183 -4.49 11.41 10.68
C LYS A 183 -4.61 10.00 10.12
N LEU A 184 -4.45 8.99 11.00
CA LEU A 184 -4.65 7.59 10.63
C LEU A 184 -6.10 7.31 10.24
N TYR A 185 -7.08 7.92 10.93
CA TYR A 185 -8.49 7.81 10.57
C TYR A 185 -8.77 8.32 9.15
N THR A 186 -8.27 9.52 8.82
CA THR A 186 -8.46 10.12 7.49
C THR A 186 -7.84 9.23 6.38
N ASN A 187 -6.65 8.71 6.62
CA ASN A 187 -6.00 7.78 5.70
C ASN A 187 -6.80 6.47 5.55
N LEU A 188 -7.20 5.86 6.67
CA LEU A 188 -7.96 4.61 6.69
C LEU A 188 -9.31 4.75 5.97
N ASP A 189 -10.05 5.82 6.24
CA ASP A 189 -11.35 6.08 5.60
C ASP A 189 -11.19 6.25 4.09
N THR A 190 -10.12 6.92 3.65
CA THR A 190 -9.78 7.05 2.22
C THR A 190 -9.50 5.68 1.58
N VAL A 191 -8.72 4.82 2.23
CA VAL A 191 -8.43 3.46 1.75
C VAL A 191 -9.69 2.60 1.70
N MET A 192 -10.49 2.58 2.78
CA MET A 192 -11.72 1.79 2.84
C MET A 192 -12.73 2.23 1.78
N SER A 193 -12.87 3.55 1.57
CA SER A 193 -13.72 4.11 0.52
C SER A 193 -13.23 3.73 -0.89
N ALA A 194 -11.91 3.72 -1.12
CA ALA A 194 -11.35 3.29 -2.40
C ALA A 194 -11.59 1.80 -2.66
N ILE A 195 -11.45 0.94 -1.65
CA ILE A 195 -11.73 -0.50 -1.76
C ILE A 195 -13.23 -0.72 -1.98
N ALA A 196 -14.11 0.01 -1.32
CA ALA A 196 -15.56 -0.08 -1.52
C ALA A 196 -15.96 0.26 -2.96
N LYS A 197 -15.40 1.35 -3.52
CA LYS A 197 -15.61 1.75 -4.91
C LYS A 197 -15.07 0.74 -5.93
N ALA A 198 -14.04 -0.01 -5.56
CA ALA A 198 -13.44 -1.04 -6.40
C ALA A 198 -14.18 -2.38 -6.38
N LYS A 199 -15.37 -2.47 -5.74
CA LYS A 199 -16.20 -3.69 -5.68
C LYS A 199 -16.52 -4.18 -7.10
N PRO A 200 -16.11 -5.40 -7.47
CA PRO A 200 -16.46 -5.98 -8.76
C PRO A 200 -17.96 -6.23 -8.87
N ALA A 201 -18.54 -6.01 -10.05
CA ALA A 201 -19.96 -6.31 -10.31
C ALA A 201 -20.30 -7.81 -10.12
N ALA A 202 -19.33 -8.68 -10.33
CA ALA A 202 -19.46 -10.13 -10.12
C ALA A 202 -19.47 -10.54 -8.63
N ALA A 203 -19.10 -9.65 -7.70
CA ALA A 203 -19.07 -9.93 -6.27
C ALA A 203 -20.50 -9.97 -5.70
N LYS A 204 -20.96 -11.16 -5.25
CA LYS A 204 -22.27 -11.37 -4.64
C LYS A 204 -22.16 -11.46 -3.11
N GLY A 205 -23.18 -10.98 -2.41
CA GLY A 205 -23.24 -11.03 -0.94
C GLY A 205 -22.39 -9.97 -0.25
N THR A 206 -21.98 -10.26 1.00
CA THR A 206 -21.23 -9.34 1.85
C THR A 206 -19.82 -9.14 1.31
N TYR A 207 -19.51 -7.92 0.89
CA TYR A 207 -18.20 -7.58 0.31
C TYR A 207 -17.08 -7.50 1.35
N PHE A 208 -17.30 -6.76 2.45
CA PHE A 208 -16.35 -6.71 3.56
C PHE A 208 -16.66 -7.82 4.58
N LYS A 209 -15.88 -8.89 4.57
CA LYS A 209 -16.07 -10.00 5.53
C LYS A 209 -15.48 -9.69 6.90
N SER A 210 -14.31 -9.09 6.94
CA SER A 210 -13.66 -8.62 8.15
C SER A 210 -12.60 -7.58 7.83
N ALA A 211 -12.36 -6.67 8.75
CA ALA A 211 -11.23 -5.76 8.70
C ALA A 211 -10.50 -5.79 10.05
N THR A 212 -9.18 -5.67 10.00
CA THR A 212 -8.32 -5.71 11.19
C THR A 212 -7.23 -4.67 11.02
N ILE A 213 -6.96 -3.90 12.07
CA ILE A 213 -5.80 -3.01 12.15
C ILE A 213 -4.76 -3.70 13.02
N ALA A 214 -3.49 -3.58 12.64
CA ALA A 214 -2.38 -4.02 13.45
C ALA A 214 -1.21 -3.03 13.33
N THR A 215 -0.43 -2.90 14.37
CA THR A 215 0.89 -2.27 14.30
C THR A 215 1.95 -3.32 14.03
N THR A 216 3.14 -2.92 13.60
CA THR A 216 4.22 -3.85 13.20
C THR A 216 4.49 -4.95 14.22
N MET A 217 4.45 -4.63 15.52
CA MET A 217 4.74 -5.57 16.61
C MET A 217 3.54 -5.80 17.55
N GLY A 218 2.42 -5.15 17.27
CA GLY A 218 1.21 -5.18 18.10
C GLY A 218 0.23 -6.30 17.74
N PRO A 219 -0.80 -6.50 18.57
CA PRO A 219 -1.90 -7.41 18.30
C PRO A 219 -2.84 -6.86 17.24
N GLY A 220 -3.57 -7.74 16.55
CA GLY A 220 -4.62 -7.35 15.61
C GLY A 220 -5.89 -6.91 16.33
N ILE A 221 -6.42 -5.75 15.93
CA ILE A 221 -7.64 -5.13 16.47
C ILE A 221 -8.73 -5.21 15.40
N ARG A 222 -9.81 -5.92 15.70
CA ARG A 222 -10.91 -6.13 14.74
C ARG A 222 -11.79 -4.90 14.64
N LEU A 223 -12.08 -4.49 13.41
CA LEU A 223 -12.96 -3.35 13.11
C LEU A 223 -14.40 -3.76 12.86
N ASN A 224 -15.32 -2.90 13.28
CA ASN A 224 -16.70 -2.92 12.82
C ASN A 224 -16.74 -2.41 11.37
N THR A 225 -17.11 -3.28 10.42
CA THR A 225 -17.17 -2.95 8.98
C THR A 225 -18.55 -2.48 8.52
N LEU A 226 -19.55 -2.42 9.39
CA LEU A 226 -20.93 -2.06 9.03
C LEU A 226 -21.03 -0.69 8.35
N LYS A 227 -20.20 0.27 8.77
CA LYS A 227 -20.13 1.60 8.16
C LYS A 227 -19.74 1.57 6.67
N TYR A 228 -18.94 0.60 6.25
CA TYR A 228 -18.43 0.45 4.88
C TYR A 228 -19.16 -0.64 4.09
N GLY A 229 -20.19 -1.26 4.71
CA GLY A 229 -21.00 -2.30 4.07
C GLY A 229 -21.73 -1.76 2.84
N VAL A 230 -21.37 -2.29 1.65
CA VAL A 230 -21.97 -1.99 0.35
C VAL A 230 -22.65 -3.25 -0.18
#